data_7d45b4e19fcd0a083894341709ad9e46
#
_entry.id   7d45b4e19fcd0a083894341709ad9e46
#
_cell.length_a   1.000
_cell.length_b   1.000
_cell.length_c   1.000
_cell.angle_alpha   90.00
_cell.angle_beta   90.00
_cell.angle_gamma   90.00
#
_symmetry.space_group_name_H-M   'P 1'
#
loop_
_entity.id
_entity.type
_entity.pdbx_description
1 polymer ?
#
loop_
_entity_poly.entity_id
_entity_poly.type
_entity_poly.pdbx_seq_one_letter_code
_entity_poly.pdbx_strand_id
1 'polypeptide(L)'
;MTVSLVKYDGTPDSIRRAVELCNGFENLGKNHRVLIKPNNCFRHNTMPPYGMVTTTTVVEAVVQLLLEHGCRDISIGEGAIINIFDELDPYTKHGFRGTGLDRVARKHGVKLVDLNRGPFREVDLGGISVRVAREAMKADFLINLPVLKTHFQTKVSLGFKNLKGCLSPDSKKRFHTSKRLDRLISLLNDAVRSDLVLIDGIYMLEKGPETLAGKAYRKDLIIAGRDVFECDVVGATILGVDPAEIDYLSEFAGRHRRSFDLAAIGTVGEELESLKEQLEWRFEPDQELLGPTKITGLSAPHPGQTLCSACGATLALALSMLGKDNPETDFGG
;
A
#
# COMPACT_ATOMS: atom_id res chain seq x y z
N MET A 1 13.83 -9.92 14.62
CA MET A 1 14.48 -9.41 13.38
C MET A 1 14.63 -7.90 13.54
N THR A 2 15.37 -7.22 12.66
CA THR A 2 15.66 -5.79 12.84
C THR A 2 15.00 -5.01 11.73
N VAL A 3 14.34 -3.88 12.07
CA VAL A 3 13.79 -2.92 11.11
C VAL A 3 14.77 -1.78 10.94
N SER A 4 15.20 -1.52 9.71
CA SER A 4 16.11 -0.40 9.40
C SER A 4 15.32 0.87 9.11
N LEU A 5 15.84 1.98 9.61
CA LEU A 5 15.31 3.33 9.42
C LEU A 5 16.43 4.17 8.79
N VAL A 6 16.28 4.56 7.53
CA VAL A 6 17.34 5.26 6.81
C VAL A 6 16.79 6.51 6.16
N LYS A 7 17.45 7.64 6.43
CA LYS A 7 17.14 8.88 5.75
C LYS A 7 17.48 8.77 4.26
N TYR A 8 16.54 9.10 3.41
CA TYR A 8 16.75 9.14 1.96
C TYR A 8 17.48 10.43 1.58
N ASP A 9 18.66 10.29 0.99
CA ASP A 9 19.54 11.39 0.59
C ASP A 9 19.45 11.79 -0.89
N GLY A 10 18.49 11.21 -1.61
CA GLY A 10 18.32 11.43 -3.05
C GLY A 10 19.04 10.41 -3.92
N THR A 11 19.78 9.47 -3.33
CA THR A 11 20.58 8.48 -4.05
C THR A 11 20.07 7.04 -3.83
N PRO A 12 20.37 6.10 -4.74
CA PRO A 12 20.09 4.67 -4.53
C PRO A 12 20.84 4.06 -3.32
N ASP A 13 21.92 4.67 -2.88
CA ASP A 13 22.73 4.16 -1.76
C ASP A 13 21.97 4.16 -0.43
N SER A 14 21.06 5.11 -0.22
CA SER A 14 20.16 5.09 0.94
C SER A 14 19.30 3.84 0.97
N ILE A 15 18.81 3.39 -0.20
CA ILE A 15 17.97 2.19 -0.33
C ILE A 15 18.82 0.94 -0.11
N ARG A 16 20.03 0.92 -0.69
CA ARG A 16 21.02 -0.14 -0.44
C ARG A 16 21.29 -0.28 1.05
N ARG A 17 21.62 0.83 1.72
CA ARG A 17 21.89 0.86 3.16
C ARG A 17 20.71 0.32 3.97
N ALA A 18 19.48 0.68 3.62
CA ALA A 18 18.30 0.16 4.31
C ALA A 18 18.18 -1.36 4.20
N VAL A 19 18.42 -1.91 3.00
CA VAL A 19 18.41 -3.38 2.76
C VAL A 19 19.54 -4.08 3.52
N GLU A 20 20.73 -3.51 3.51
CA GLU A 20 21.90 -4.08 4.19
C GLU A 20 21.73 -4.11 5.71
N LEU A 21 21.27 -3.01 6.32
CA LEU A 21 21.08 -2.90 7.76
C LEU A 21 20.07 -3.90 8.34
N CYS A 22 19.06 -4.29 7.55
CA CYS A 22 18.10 -5.31 7.98
C CYS A 22 18.45 -6.73 7.48
N ASN A 23 19.63 -6.95 6.88
CA ASN A 23 20.01 -8.19 6.20
C ASN A 23 18.96 -8.66 5.20
N GLY A 24 18.41 -7.70 4.42
CA GLY A 24 17.24 -7.92 3.59
C GLY A 24 17.38 -9.02 2.54
N PHE A 25 18.59 -9.31 2.06
CA PHE A 25 18.88 -10.34 1.06
C PHE A 25 19.49 -11.64 1.66
N GLU A 26 19.45 -11.83 2.99
CA GLU A 26 20.03 -13.01 3.64
C GLU A 26 19.56 -14.34 3.02
N ASN A 27 18.27 -14.44 2.65
CA ASN A 27 17.70 -15.65 2.08
C ASN A 27 17.52 -15.57 0.55
N LEU A 28 18.10 -14.58 -0.11
CA LEU A 28 17.96 -14.39 -1.56
C LEU A 28 19.01 -15.19 -2.33
N GLY A 29 18.54 -16.16 -3.12
CA GLY A 29 19.39 -16.92 -4.06
C GLY A 29 19.42 -16.30 -5.45
N LYS A 30 20.56 -16.40 -6.15
CA LYS A 30 20.74 -15.86 -7.51
C LYS A 30 19.75 -16.43 -8.54
N ASN A 31 19.28 -17.66 -8.34
CA ASN A 31 18.35 -18.36 -9.21
C ASN A 31 16.88 -18.22 -8.77
N HIS A 32 16.61 -17.44 -7.73
CA HIS A 32 15.24 -17.20 -7.28
C HIS A 32 14.45 -16.40 -8.31
N ARG A 33 13.18 -16.76 -8.44
CA ARG A 33 12.16 -15.93 -9.11
C ARG A 33 11.78 -14.83 -8.13
N VAL A 34 12.17 -13.61 -8.45
CA VAL A 34 11.90 -12.47 -7.59
C VAL A 34 10.68 -11.70 -8.10
N LEU A 35 9.71 -11.48 -7.22
CA LEU A 35 8.60 -10.60 -7.47
C LEU A 35 8.75 -9.32 -6.64
N ILE A 36 8.90 -8.19 -7.30
CA ILE A 36 8.80 -6.86 -6.71
C ILE A 36 7.33 -6.43 -6.76
N LYS A 37 6.71 -6.20 -5.61
CA LYS A 37 5.31 -5.79 -5.47
C LYS A 37 5.23 -4.34 -4.98
N PRO A 38 5.27 -3.33 -5.87
CA PRO A 38 5.05 -1.94 -5.47
C PRO A 38 3.59 -1.69 -5.07
N ASN A 39 3.31 -0.56 -4.46
CA ASN A 39 1.97 0.01 -4.39
C ASN A 39 1.75 0.87 -5.63
N ASN A 40 0.97 0.40 -6.59
CA ASN A 40 0.69 1.13 -7.82
C ASN A 40 -0.81 1.05 -8.17
N CYS A 41 -1.62 1.66 -7.32
CA CYS A 41 -3.07 1.74 -7.49
C CYS A 41 -3.52 2.92 -8.37
N PHE A 42 -2.59 3.69 -8.93
CA PHE A 42 -2.87 4.96 -9.59
C PHE A 42 -3.51 4.82 -10.97
N ARG A 43 -4.47 5.72 -11.26
CA ARG A 43 -5.31 5.70 -12.45
C ARG A 43 -4.97 6.75 -13.50
N HIS A 44 -4.45 7.95 -13.13
CA HIS A 44 -4.35 9.10 -14.03
C HIS A 44 -3.03 9.86 -13.96
N ASN A 45 -2.61 10.36 -15.14
CA ASN A 45 -1.39 11.15 -15.35
C ASN A 45 -1.51 12.63 -14.89
N THR A 46 -2.63 13.02 -14.30
CA THR A 46 -2.97 14.44 -14.08
C THR A 46 -2.64 14.97 -12.69
N MET A 47 -2.27 14.09 -11.74
CA MET A 47 -1.92 14.51 -10.39
C MET A 47 -0.54 13.95 -10.00
N PRO A 48 0.28 14.72 -9.26
CA PRO A 48 1.53 14.19 -8.72
C PRO A 48 1.24 12.97 -7.84
N PRO A 49 1.82 11.80 -8.11
CA PRO A 49 1.51 10.56 -7.37
C PRO A 49 2.23 10.48 -6.02
N TYR A 50 2.72 11.61 -5.49
CA TYR A 50 3.51 11.66 -4.28
C TYR A 50 2.75 11.11 -3.08
N GLY A 51 3.35 10.15 -2.39
CA GLY A 51 2.75 9.48 -1.24
C GLY A 51 1.58 8.52 -1.59
N MET A 52 1.09 8.51 -2.83
CA MET A 52 0.02 7.59 -3.26
C MET A 52 0.55 6.25 -3.72
N VAL A 53 1.62 6.27 -4.51
CA VAL A 53 2.25 5.10 -5.12
C VAL A 53 3.73 5.05 -4.78
N THR A 54 4.30 3.86 -4.83
CA THR A 54 5.74 3.66 -4.66
C THR A 54 6.51 4.44 -5.73
N THR A 55 7.48 5.22 -5.30
CA THR A 55 8.29 6.02 -6.23
C THR A 55 9.10 5.13 -7.16
N THR A 56 9.18 5.55 -8.40
CA THR A 56 9.94 4.82 -9.43
C THR A 56 11.41 4.66 -9.05
N THR A 57 11.96 5.66 -8.34
CA THR A 57 13.35 5.62 -7.84
C THR A 57 13.59 4.47 -6.89
N VAL A 58 12.67 4.21 -5.95
CA VAL A 58 12.77 3.07 -5.04
C VAL A 58 12.71 1.74 -5.79
N VAL A 59 11.76 1.61 -6.72
CA VAL A 59 11.63 0.37 -7.51
C VAL A 59 12.88 0.15 -8.37
N GLU A 60 13.39 1.18 -9.01
CA GLU A 60 14.59 1.09 -9.84
C GLU A 60 15.84 0.71 -9.03
N ALA A 61 16.04 1.32 -7.87
CA ALA A 61 17.14 0.99 -6.98
C ALA A 61 17.06 -0.49 -6.52
N VAL A 62 15.88 -0.98 -6.17
CA VAL A 62 15.69 -2.40 -5.80
C VAL A 62 16.01 -3.33 -6.99
N VAL A 63 15.58 -2.97 -8.22
CA VAL A 63 15.95 -3.74 -9.43
C VAL A 63 17.46 -3.78 -9.61
N GLN A 64 18.16 -2.65 -9.45
CA GLN A 64 19.62 -2.58 -9.57
C GLN A 64 20.31 -3.47 -8.52
N LEU A 65 19.89 -3.38 -7.26
CA LEU A 65 20.42 -4.21 -6.17
C LEU A 65 20.28 -5.71 -6.46
N LEU A 66 19.13 -6.12 -7.00
CA LEU A 66 18.88 -7.52 -7.38
C LEU A 66 19.77 -7.97 -8.52
N LEU A 67 19.97 -7.14 -9.53
CA LEU A 67 20.85 -7.43 -10.66
C LEU A 67 22.31 -7.54 -10.22
N GLU A 68 22.76 -6.66 -9.33
CA GLU A 68 24.09 -6.69 -8.72
C GLU A 68 24.28 -7.95 -7.84
N HIS A 69 23.24 -8.35 -7.08
CA HIS A 69 23.24 -9.60 -6.33
C HIS A 69 23.37 -10.85 -7.22
N GLY A 70 23.06 -10.71 -8.51
CA GLY A 70 23.14 -11.75 -9.52
C GLY A 70 21.82 -12.37 -9.93
N CYS A 71 20.67 -11.87 -9.41
CA CYS A 71 19.34 -12.33 -9.83
C CYS A 71 19.07 -11.97 -11.30
N ARG A 72 18.36 -12.84 -12.01
CA ARG A 72 18.00 -12.63 -13.43
C ARG A 72 16.51 -12.82 -13.71
N ASP A 73 15.80 -13.61 -12.93
CA ASP A 73 14.35 -13.79 -13.08
C ASP A 73 13.60 -12.83 -12.14
N ILE A 74 13.55 -11.57 -12.58
CA ILE A 74 12.96 -10.45 -11.84
C ILE A 74 11.69 -9.99 -12.52
N SER A 75 10.61 -9.84 -11.75
CA SER A 75 9.33 -9.32 -12.21
C SER A 75 8.87 -8.16 -11.31
N ILE A 76 8.32 -7.10 -11.90
CA ILE A 76 7.57 -6.05 -11.20
C ILE A 76 6.09 -6.35 -11.44
N GLY A 77 5.36 -6.64 -10.37
CA GLY A 77 3.96 -7.06 -10.46
C GLY A 77 3.02 -6.19 -9.64
N GLU A 78 1.90 -5.80 -10.25
CA GLU A 78 0.81 -5.11 -9.56
C GLU A 78 -0.54 -5.53 -10.15
N GLY A 79 -1.57 -5.53 -9.32
CA GLY A 79 -2.95 -5.55 -9.73
C GLY A 79 -3.64 -4.28 -9.23
N ALA A 80 -3.73 -3.29 -10.09
CA ALA A 80 -4.32 -2.00 -9.74
C ALA A 80 -5.77 -2.14 -9.23
N ILE A 81 -6.30 -1.06 -8.63
CA ILE A 81 -7.71 -0.96 -8.24
C ILE A 81 -8.58 -1.18 -9.49
N ILE A 82 -9.67 -1.93 -9.30
CA ILE A 82 -10.62 -2.21 -10.37
C ILE A 82 -11.56 -1.04 -10.49
N ASN A 83 -11.82 -0.62 -11.72
CA ASN A 83 -13.01 0.15 -12.02
C ASN A 83 -14.23 -0.76 -11.86
N ILE A 84 -15.15 -0.38 -10.99
CA ILE A 84 -16.42 -1.11 -10.84
C ILE A 84 -17.31 -1.04 -12.09
N PHE A 85 -17.01 -0.13 -13.02
CA PHE A 85 -17.78 0.14 -14.22
C PHE A 85 -17.19 -0.47 -15.50
N ASP A 86 -15.92 -0.94 -15.47
CA ASP A 86 -15.26 -1.50 -16.65
C ASP A 86 -14.33 -2.65 -16.28
N GLU A 87 -14.78 -3.88 -16.51
CA GLU A 87 -14.03 -5.11 -16.23
C GLU A 87 -12.86 -5.34 -17.21
N LEU A 88 -12.86 -4.65 -18.34
CA LEU A 88 -11.89 -4.83 -19.44
C LEU A 88 -10.79 -3.79 -19.42
N ASP A 89 -10.85 -2.82 -18.51
CA ASP A 89 -9.93 -1.70 -18.48
C ASP A 89 -8.48 -2.16 -18.21
N PRO A 90 -7.51 -1.75 -19.03
CA PRO A 90 -6.10 -2.00 -18.83
C PRO A 90 -5.47 -1.15 -17.71
N TYR A 91 -6.18 -0.92 -16.60
CA TYR A 91 -5.77 -0.05 -15.49
C TYR A 91 -4.36 -0.28 -15.01
N THR A 92 -3.97 -1.54 -14.81
CA THR A 92 -2.62 -1.86 -14.35
C THR A 92 -1.56 -1.37 -15.35
N LYS A 93 -1.82 -1.53 -16.65
CA LYS A 93 -0.91 -1.03 -17.69
C LYS A 93 -0.83 0.48 -17.72
N HIS A 94 -1.96 1.17 -17.54
CA HIS A 94 -1.99 2.63 -17.43
C HIS A 94 -1.26 3.10 -16.17
N GLY A 95 -1.43 2.42 -15.04
CA GLY A 95 -0.68 2.66 -13.82
C GLY A 95 0.83 2.51 -14.03
N PHE A 96 1.29 1.44 -14.68
CA PHE A 96 2.71 1.24 -14.99
C PHE A 96 3.29 2.34 -15.89
N ARG A 97 2.53 2.80 -16.89
CA ARG A 97 2.95 3.90 -17.76
C ARG A 97 2.95 5.24 -17.04
N GLY A 98 1.87 5.54 -16.30
CA GLY A 98 1.69 6.79 -15.58
C GLY A 98 2.76 7.02 -14.51
N THR A 99 3.18 5.96 -13.83
CA THR A 99 4.24 6.01 -12.83
C THR A 99 5.65 5.86 -13.41
N GLY A 100 5.79 5.38 -14.64
CA GLY A 100 7.10 5.14 -15.28
C GLY A 100 7.72 3.79 -14.97
N LEU A 101 7.01 2.87 -14.30
CA LEU A 101 7.51 1.51 -14.05
C LEU A 101 7.76 0.71 -15.33
N ASP A 102 7.03 1.02 -16.41
CA ASP A 102 7.29 0.45 -17.74
C ASP A 102 8.65 0.87 -18.30
N ARG A 103 9.11 2.09 -17.99
CA ARG A 103 10.46 2.57 -18.38
C ARG A 103 11.56 1.86 -17.60
N VAL A 104 11.36 1.69 -16.28
CA VAL A 104 12.29 0.92 -15.44
C VAL A 104 12.42 -0.51 -15.94
N ALA A 105 11.30 -1.17 -16.19
CA ALA A 105 11.29 -2.55 -16.66
C ALA A 105 12.04 -2.69 -18.01
N ARG A 106 11.78 -1.80 -18.96
CA ARG A 106 12.49 -1.80 -20.26
C ARG A 106 13.99 -1.49 -20.13
N LYS A 107 14.34 -0.51 -19.28
CA LYS A 107 15.74 -0.11 -19.06
C LYS A 107 16.60 -1.25 -18.52
N HIS A 108 16.05 -2.05 -17.63
CA HIS A 108 16.76 -3.12 -16.93
C HIS A 108 16.44 -4.53 -17.45
N GLY A 109 15.58 -4.66 -18.46
CA GLY A 109 15.23 -5.95 -19.05
C GLY A 109 14.42 -6.86 -18.11
N VAL A 110 13.70 -6.30 -17.13
CA VAL A 110 12.86 -7.05 -16.19
C VAL A 110 11.40 -7.11 -16.65
N LYS A 111 10.66 -8.10 -16.17
CA LYS A 111 9.27 -8.33 -16.58
C LYS A 111 8.31 -7.38 -15.87
N LEU A 112 7.24 -6.95 -16.57
CA LEU A 112 6.05 -6.36 -15.96
C LEU A 112 4.91 -7.36 -15.95
N VAL A 113 4.27 -7.54 -14.80
CA VAL A 113 3.19 -8.52 -14.63
C VAL A 113 1.93 -7.82 -14.12
N ASP A 114 0.85 -7.96 -14.89
CA ASP A 114 -0.49 -7.55 -14.48
C ASP A 114 -1.13 -8.65 -13.63
N LEU A 115 -1.09 -8.49 -12.31
CA LEU A 115 -1.61 -9.47 -11.36
C LEU A 115 -3.15 -9.58 -11.40
N ASN A 116 -3.86 -8.65 -12.04
CA ASN A 116 -5.30 -8.75 -12.27
C ASN A 116 -5.68 -9.75 -13.35
N ARG A 117 -4.74 -10.17 -14.22
CA ARG A 117 -5.03 -11.02 -15.37
C ARG A 117 -4.77 -12.51 -15.13
N GLY A 118 -4.17 -12.84 -13.99
CA GLY A 118 -3.83 -14.24 -13.66
C GLY A 118 -2.69 -14.82 -14.51
N PRO A 119 -2.47 -16.11 -14.45
CA PRO A 119 -3.28 -17.13 -13.81
C PRO A 119 -3.38 -17.00 -12.29
N PHE A 120 -4.44 -17.57 -11.70
CA PHE A 120 -4.70 -17.48 -10.27
C PHE A 120 -4.62 -18.86 -9.60
N ARG A 121 -4.45 -18.84 -8.27
CA ARG A 121 -4.63 -19.99 -7.38
C ARG A 121 -5.70 -19.64 -6.36
N GLU A 122 -6.59 -20.58 -6.11
CA GLU A 122 -7.57 -20.45 -5.03
C GLU A 122 -6.91 -20.67 -3.66
N VAL A 123 -7.30 -19.83 -2.71
CA VAL A 123 -6.86 -19.85 -1.31
C VAL A 123 -8.09 -19.64 -0.44
N ASP A 124 -8.25 -20.47 0.58
CA ASP A 124 -9.27 -20.24 1.60
C ASP A 124 -8.74 -19.33 2.69
N LEU A 125 -9.43 -18.23 2.93
CA LEU A 125 -9.13 -17.27 3.99
C LEU A 125 -10.23 -17.34 5.07
N GLY A 126 -10.21 -18.41 5.86
CA GLY A 126 -11.15 -18.59 6.96
C GLY A 126 -12.60 -18.75 6.51
N GLY A 127 -12.84 -19.61 5.52
CA GLY A 127 -14.15 -19.91 4.94
C GLY A 127 -14.54 -18.98 3.77
N ILE A 128 -13.65 -18.09 3.34
CA ILE A 128 -13.85 -17.23 2.16
C ILE A 128 -12.80 -17.62 1.12
N SER A 129 -13.23 -18.27 0.04
CA SER A 129 -12.35 -18.59 -1.10
C SER A 129 -12.02 -17.32 -1.87
N VAL A 130 -10.74 -17.08 -2.10
CA VAL A 130 -10.20 -15.97 -2.89
C VAL A 130 -9.21 -16.50 -3.93
N ARG A 131 -9.02 -15.75 -4.99
CA ARG A 131 -8.07 -16.06 -6.06
C ARG A 131 -6.87 -15.13 -5.96
N VAL A 132 -5.68 -15.70 -5.74
CA VAL A 132 -4.40 -15.01 -5.67
C VAL A 132 -3.63 -15.23 -6.96
N ALA A 133 -2.96 -14.22 -7.48
CA ALA A 133 -2.12 -14.33 -8.67
C ALA A 133 -1.01 -15.37 -8.45
N ARG A 134 -0.87 -16.30 -9.40
CA ARG A 134 0.15 -17.36 -9.31
C ARG A 134 1.56 -16.81 -9.23
N GLU A 135 1.82 -15.68 -9.85
CA GLU A 135 3.14 -15.04 -9.78
C GLU A 135 3.54 -14.70 -8.33
N ALA A 136 2.60 -14.18 -7.52
CA ALA A 136 2.85 -13.93 -6.11
C ALA A 136 3.03 -15.22 -5.29
N MET A 137 2.28 -16.27 -5.64
CA MET A 137 2.35 -17.57 -4.95
C MET A 137 3.57 -18.43 -5.34
N LYS A 138 4.17 -18.15 -6.49
CA LYS A 138 5.32 -18.88 -7.03
C LYS A 138 6.64 -18.15 -6.85
N ALA A 139 6.62 -16.90 -6.43
CA ALA A 139 7.85 -16.16 -6.16
C ALA A 139 8.67 -16.93 -5.10
N ASP A 140 9.94 -17.15 -5.39
CA ASP A 140 10.88 -17.72 -4.43
C ASP A 140 11.36 -16.65 -3.45
N PHE A 141 11.22 -15.36 -3.86
CA PHE A 141 11.50 -14.20 -3.03
C PHE A 141 10.56 -13.04 -3.41
N LEU A 142 9.72 -12.60 -2.48
CA LEU A 142 8.77 -11.50 -2.67
C LEU A 142 9.23 -10.25 -1.93
N ILE A 143 9.48 -9.18 -2.69
CA ILE A 143 9.81 -7.85 -2.16
C ILE A 143 8.56 -7.00 -2.18
N ASN A 144 8.05 -6.67 -1.00
CA ASN A 144 6.85 -5.86 -0.81
C ASN A 144 7.25 -4.40 -0.61
N LEU A 145 6.87 -3.52 -1.57
CA LEU A 145 7.22 -2.09 -1.56
C LEU A 145 5.98 -1.21 -1.33
N PRO A 146 5.42 -1.15 -0.11
CA PRO A 146 4.32 -0.25 0.21
C PRO A 146 4.79 1.20 0.33
N VAL A 147 3.85 2.12 0.46
CA VAL A 147 4.08 3.54 0.76
C VAL A 147 3.72 3.84 2.19
N LEU A 148 4.46 4.75 2.82
CA LEU A 148 4.20 5.23 4.18
C LEU A 148 2.98 6.16 4.17
N LYS A 149 1.78 5.64 4.50
CA LYS A 149 0.54 6.43 4.44
C LYS A 149 -0.53 6.00 5.42
N THR A 150 -1.30 6.97 5.92
CA THR A 150 -2.56 6.71 6.61
C THR A 150 -3.67 6.34 5.63
N HIS A 151 -4.80 5.90 6.12
CA HIS A 151 -5.93 5.45 5.29
C HIS A 151 -7.24 5.53 6.06
N PHE A 152 -8.20 6.24 5.52
CA PHE A 152 -9.45 6.55 6.21
C PHE A 152 -10.30 5.33 6.63
N GLN A 153 -10.11 4.17 5.99
CA GLN A 153 -10.86 2.96 6.35
C GLN A 153 -10.10 2.02 7.29
N THR A 154 -8.79 1.89 7.10
CA THR A 154 -7.96 0.90 7.81
C THR A 154 -6.88 1.55 8.67
N LYS A 155 -7.02 2.84 9.01
CA LYS A 155 -6.09 3.71 9.71
C LYS A 155 -4.77 3.90 8.99
N VAL A 156 -4.13 2.83 8.52
CA VAL A 156 -2.91 2.87 7.70
C VAL A 156 -3.01 1.98 6.47
N SER A 157 -2.11 2.20 5.51
CA SER A 157 -1.97 1.38 4.31
C SER A 157 -0.49 1.09 4.06
N LEU A 158 0.00 0.03 4.68
CA LEU A 158 1.39 -0.40 4.69
C LEU A 158 1.55 -1.80 4.05
N GLY A 159 2.51 -2.60 4.50
CA GLY A 159 2.91 -3.88 3.91
C GLY A 159 1.78 -4.90 3.86
N PHE A 160 1.07 -5.10 4.97
CA PHE A 160 -0.06 -6.05 5.03
C PHE A 160 -1.08 -5.77 3.94
N LYS A 161 -1.53 -4.52 3.85
CA LYS A 161 -2.59 -4.14 2.92
C LYS A 161 -2.11 -4.09 1.47
N ASN A 162 -0.83 -3.84 1.22
CA ASN A 162 -0.27 -3.79 -0.12
C ASN A 162 -0.43 -5.12 -0.86
N LEU A 163 -0.42 -6.26 -0.16
CA LEU A 163 -0.61 -7.58 -0.75
C LEU A 163 -2.00 -7.80 -1.35
N LYS A 164 -3.01 -6.97 -1.05
CA LYS A 164 -4.30 -7.00 -1.75
C LYS A 164 -4.15 -6.84 -3.26
N GLY A 165 -3.11 -6.17 -3.73
CA GLY A 165 -2.80 -6.07 -5.16
C GLY A 165 -2.54 -7.43 -5.82
N CYS A 166 -2.21 -8.47 -5.05
CA CYS A 166 -2.02 -9.84 -5.55
C CYS A 166 -3.33 -10.60 -5.81
N LEU A 167 -4.48 -10.06 -5.40
CA LEU A 167 -5.79 -10.71 -5.57
C LEU A 167 -6.35 -10.48 -6.98
N SER A 168 -7.17 -11.45 -7.44
CA SER A 168 -7.99 -11.26 -8.64
C SER A 168 -9.00 -10.13 -8.44
N PRO A 169 -9.53 -9.54 -9.54
CA PRO A 169 -10.57 -8.53 -9.48
C PRO A 169 -11.76 -8.89 -8.59
N ASP A 170 -12.36 -10.06 -8.78
CA ASP A 170 -13.51 -10.50 -7.99
C ASP A 170 -13.17 -10.67 -6.50
N SER A 171 -11.96 -11.16 -6.20
CA SER A 171 -11.51 -11.33 -4.82
C SER A 171 -11.30 -9.99 -4.14
N LYS A 172 -10.81 -8.97 -4.84
CA LYS A 172 -10.76 -7.59 -4.33
C LYS A 172 -12.14 -7.06 -4.00
N LYS A 173 -13.15 -7.29 -4.86
CA LYS A 173 -14.54 -6.92 -4.59
C LYS A 173 -15.05 -7.63 -3.32
N ARG A 174 -14.79 -8.94 -3.15
CA ARG A 174 -15.18 -9.70 -1.95
C ARG A 174 -14.58 -9.13 -0.67
N PHE A 175 -13.34 -8.68 -0.67
CA PHE A 175 -12.72 -8.02 0.48
C PHE A 175 -13.55 -6.81 0.95
N HIS A 176 -14.04 -6.00 0.01
CA HIS A 176 -14.84 -4.82 0.34
C HIS A 176 -16.29 -5.13 0.73
N THR A 177 -16.91 -6.15 0.12
CA THR A 177 -18.33 -6.48 0.36
C THR A 177 -18.56 -7.39 1.55
N SER A 178 -17.53 -8.11 2.02
CA SER A 178 -17.64 -9.11 3.10
C SER A 178 -17.85 -8.52 4.49
N LYS A 179 -17.67 -7.22 4.68
CA LYS A 179 -17.59 -6.55 6.00
C LYS A 179 -16.52 -7.15 6.94
N ARG A 180 -15.53 -7.84 6.38
CA ARG A 180 -14.43 -8.50 7.10
C ARG A 180 -13.06 -8.09 6.55
N LEU A 181 -12.94 -6.85 6.05
CA LEU A 181 -11.76 -6.38 5.34
C LEU A 181 -10.48 -6.63 6.14
N ASP A 182 -10.44 -6.23 7.40
CA ASP A 182 -9.25 -6.31 8.25
C ASP A 182 -8.85 -7.77 8.52
N ARG A 183 -9.82 -8.63 8.85
CA ARG A 183 -9.56 -10.06 8.99
C ARG A 183 -9.01 -10.70 7.71
N LEU A 184 -9.56 -10.34 6.55
CA LEU A 184 -9.10 -10.87 5.27
C LEU A 184 -7.70 -10.37 4.92
N ILE A 185 -7.37 -9.11 5.23
CA ILE A 185 -6.02 -8.57 5.09
C ILE A 185 -5.04 -9.37 5.96
N SER A 186 -5.40 -9.61 7.22
CA SER A 186 -4.60 -10.40 8.14
C SER A 186 -4.34 -11.82 7.63
N LEU A 187 -5.39 -12.53 7.20
CA LEU A 187 -5.29 -13.90 6.67
C LEU A 187 -4.55 -13.99 5.33
N LEU A 188 -4.65 -12.96 4.49
CA LEU A 188 -3.92 -12.91 3.23
C LEU A 188 -2.40 -12.93 3.44
N ASN A 189 -1.91 -12.32 4.51
CA ASN A 189 -0.49 -12.30 4.85
C ASN A 189 0.04 -13.67 5.34
N ASP A 190 -0.84 -14.59 5.74
CA ASP A 190 -0.45 -15.99 5.97
C ASP A 190 -0.28 -16.75 4.64
N ALA A 191 -1.08 -16.40 3.65
CA ALA A 191 -1.09 -17.07 2.35
C ALA A 191 -0.03 -16.53 1.38
N VAL A 192 0.27 -15.23 1.44
CA VAL A 192 1.26 -14.55 0.61
C VAL A 192 2.27 -13.89 1.53
N ARG A 193 3.47 -14.49 1.63
CA ARG A 193 4.52 -14.01 2.51
C ARG A 193 5.44 -13.04 1.79
N SER A 194 5.82 -11.98 2.48
CA SER A 194 6.88 -11.06 2.06
C SER A 194 8.21 -11.52 2.66
N ASP A 195 9.25 -11.62 1.84
CA ASP A 195 10.62 -11.96 2.29
C ASP A 195 11.40 -10.71 2.66
N LEU A 196 11.12 -9.61 1.97
CA LEU A 196 11.61 -8.27 2.28
C LEU A 196 10.45 -7.28 2.15
N VAL A 197 10.28 -6.43 3.14
CA VAL A 197 9.42 -5.25 3.08
C VAL A 197 10.30 -4.02 3.03
N LEU A 198 10.02 -3.11 2.12
CA LEU A 198 10.69 -1.82 2.03
C LEU A 198 9.63 -0.75 1.83
N ILE A 199 9.31 -0.03 2.91
CA ILE A 199 8.29 1.02 2.91
C ILE A 199 8.92 2.30 2.34
N ASP A 200 8.35 2.75 1.24
CA ASP A 200 8.70 4.03 0.63
C ASP A 200 8.08 5.17 1.43
N GLY A 201 8.90 5.86 2.18
CA GLY A 201 8.59 7.07 2.93
C GLY A 201 9.29 8.31 2.39
N ILE A 202 9.73 8.31 1.11
CA ILE A 202 10.23 9.55 0.48
C ILE A 202 9.14 10.63 0.58
N TYR A 203 7.91 10.22 0.27
CA TYR A 203 6.71 11.00 0.58
C TYR A 203 5.77 10.15 1.41
N MET A 204 5.20 10.71 2.46
CA MET A 204 4.10 10.12 3.20
C MET A 204 2.78 10.79 2.82
N LEU A 205 1.67 10.10 3.03
CA LEU A 205 0.33 10.61 2.70
C LEU A 205 -0.58 10.54 3.91
N GLU A 206 -1.18 11.68 4.24
CA GLU A 206 -2.25 11.82 5.22
C GLU A 206 -3.61 11.58 4.54
N LYS A 207 -4.58 11.00 5.25
CA LYS A 207 -5.95 10.74 4.77
C LYS A 207 -6.01 9.98 3.43
N GLY A 208 -5.06 9.04 3.24
CA GLY A 208 -5.08 8.20 2.04
C GLY A 208 -6.37 7.38 1.88
N PRO A 209 -6.51 6.64 0.77
CA PRO A 209 -5.41 6.14 -0.07
C PRO A 209 -4.94 7.06 -1.21
N GLU A 210 -5.68 8.12 -1.49
CA GLU A 210 -5.49 9.01 -2.63
C GLU A 210 -5.39 10.48 -2.19
N THR A 211 -4.91 11.35 -3.07
CA THR A 211 -4.76 12.78 -2.79
C THR A 211 -6.07 13.57 -2.94
N LEU A 212 -7.20 12.93 -3.24
CA LEU A 212 -8.49 13.62 -3.33
C LEU A 212 -8.87 14.29 -2.01
N ALA A 213 -8.64 13.58 -0.90
CA ALA A 213 -8.81 14.09 0.47
C ALA A 213 -7.49 14.12 1.23
N GLY A 214 -6.45 13.49 0.68
CA GLY A 214 -5.15 13.33 1.31
C GLY A 214 -4.17 14.42 0.93
N LYS A 215 -3.22 14.68 1.84
CA LYS A 215 -2.12 15.59 1.64
C LYS A 215 -0.79 14.85 1.72
N ALA A 216 0.04 15.02 0.70
CA ALA A 216 1.37 14.43 0.66
C ALA A 216 2.40 15.37 1.31
N TYR A 217 3.30 14.77 2.10
CA TYR A 217 4.41 15.44 2.76
C TYR A 217 5.72 14.75 2.40
N ARG A 218 6.77 15.51 2.24
CA ARG A 218 8.10 14.96 2.05
C ARG A 218 8.68 14.55 3.40
N LYS A 219 9.07 13.26 3.55
CA LYS A 219 9.65 12.71 4.78
C LYS A 219 11.08 12.26 4.58
N ASP A 220 11.44 11.88 3.34
CA ASP A 220 12.79 11.38 3.00
C ASP A 220 13.22 10.22 3.89
N LEU A 221 12.38 9.21 4.04
CA LEU A 221 12.61 8.04 4.87
C LEU A 221 12.43 6.73 4.09
N ILE A 222 13.32 5.78 4.32
CA ILE A 222 13.18 4.39 3.87
C ILE A 222 13.14 3.50 5.12
N ILE A 223 12.13 2.63 5.20
CA ILE A 223 11.99 1.65 6.27
C ILE A 223 12.11 0.27 5.64
N ALA A 224 13.03 -0.58 6.10
CA ALA A 224 13.12 -1.93 5.57
C ALA A 224 13.24 -2.98 6.66
N GLY A 225 12.73 -4.19 6.38
CA GLY A 225 12.79 -5.32 7.29
C GLY A 225 12.30 -6.60 6.64
N ARG A 226 12.59 -7.73 7.26
CA ARG A 226 12.23 -9.07 6.76
C ARG A 226 10.95 -9.62 7.36
N ASP A 227 10.31 -8.87 8.23
CA ASP A 227 9.04 -9.21 8.87
C ASP A 227 8.02 -8.10 8.61
N VAL A 228 6.95 -8.43 7.90
CA VAL A 228 5.93 -7.45 7.51
C VAL A 228 5.19 -6.86 8.72
N PHE A 229 4.99 -7.67 9.78
CA PHE A 229 4.33 -7.19 10.99
C PHE A 229 5.19 -6.13 11.70
N GLU A 230 6.47 -6.40 11.89
CA GLU A 230 7.40 -5.46 12.53
C GLU A 230 7.54 -4.17 11.72
N CYS A 231 7.65 -4.28 10.39
CA CYS A 231 7.69 -3.10 9.51
C CYS A 231 6.42 -2.25 9.60
N ASP A 232 5.24 -2.90 9.63
CA ASP A 232 3.97 -2.18 9.71
C ASP A 232 3.75 -1.56 11.10
N VAL A 233 4.18 -2.23 12.18
CA VAL A 233 4.18 -1.67 13.54
C VAL A 233 5.04 -0.39 13.59
N VAL A 234 6.27 -0.46 13.10
CA VAL A 234 7.18 0.70 13.06
C VAL A 234 6.62 1.80 12.16
N GLY A 235 6.13 1.45 10.97
CA GLY A 235 5.54 2.41 10.04
C GLY A 235 4.30 3.12 10.61
N ALA A 236 3.41 2.37 11.29
CA ALA A 236 2.23 2.94 11.95
C ALA A 236 2.63 3.90 13.09
N THR A 237 3.62 3.51 13.89
CA THR A 237 4.17 4.34 14.96
C THR A 237 4.72 5.66 14.43
N ILE A 238 5.45 5.62 13.30
CA ILE A 238 5.97 6.83 12.64
C ILE A 238 4.84 7.74 12.15
N LEU A 239 3.74 7.17 11.67
CA LEU A 239 2.55 7.91 11.25
C LEU A 239 1.71 8.48 12.41
N GLY A 240 2.05 8.18 13.66
CA GLY A 240 1.30 8.60 14.84
C GLY A 240 0.03 7.78 15.09
N VAL A 241 -0.07 6.59 14.53
CA VAL A 241 -1.17 5.65 14.74
C VAL A 241 -0.72 4.53 15.66
N ASP A 242 -1.47 4.28 16.74
CA ASP A 242 -1.20 3.13 17.61
C ASP A 242 -1.37 1.83 16.81
N PRO A 243 -0.30 1.03 16.65
CA PRO A 243 -0.38 -0.24 15.91
C PRO A 243 -1.38 -1.23 16.50
N ALA A 244 -1.61 -1.21 17.82
CA ALA A 244 -2.56 -2.09 18.49
C ALA A 244 -4.01 -1.74 18.16
N GLU A 245 -4.28 -0.52 17.73
CA GLU A 245 -5.61 -0.11 17.28
C GLU A 245 -5.90 -0.45 15.82
N ILE A 246 -4.92 -0.95 15.06
CA ILE A 246 -5.10 -1.35 13.67
C ILE A 246 -5.64 -2.77 13.64
N ASP A 247 -6.91 -2.92 13.26
CA ASP A 247 -7.67 -4.19 13.40
C ASP A 247 -6.97 -5.37 12.71
N TYR A 248 -6.43 -5.21 11.49
CA TYR A 248 -5.75 -6.31 10.81
C TYR A 248 -4.41 -6.69 11.45
N LEU A 249 -3.70 -5.76 12.09
CA LEU A 249 -2.47 -6.06 12.85
C LEU A 249 -2.81 -6.76 14.16
N SER A 250 -3.84 -6.30 14.87
CA SER A 250 -4.32 -6.92 16.11
C SER A 250 -4.85 -8.34 15.89
N GLU A 251 -5.62 -8.56 14.81
CA GLU A 251 -6.05 -9.90 14.39
C GLU A 251 -4.84 -10.82 14.12
N PHE A 252 -3.83 -10.32 13.41
CA PHE A 252 -2.62 -11.09 13.12
C PHE A 252 -1.82 -11.36 14.39
N ALA A 253 -1.61 -10.34 15.22
CA ALA A 253 -0.88 -10.46 16.48
C ALA A 253 -1.52 -11.50 17.40
N GLY A 254 -2.85 -11.49 17.53
CA GLY A 254 -3.60 -12.47 18.32
C GLY A 254 -3.41 -13.90 17.81
N ARG A 255 -3.48 -14.14 16.48
CA ARG A 255 -3.31 -15.47 15.90
C ARG A 255 -1.88 -16.00 15.99
N HIS A 256 -0.88 -15.11 15.90
CA HIS A 256 0.55 -15.48 15.87
C HIS A 256 1.28 -15.18 17.18
N ARG A 257 0.58 -14.73 18.21
CA ARG A 257 1.15 -14.36 19.52
C ARG A 257 2.29 -13.35 19.40
N ARG A 258 2.07 -12.32 18.53
CA ARG A 258 3.04 -11.25 18.31
C ARG A 258 2.81 -10.10 19.29
N SER A 259 3.88 -9.42 19.66
CA SER A 259 3.84 -8.23 20.52
C SER A 259 3.99 -6.96 19.70
N PHE A 260 3.34 -5.88 20.15
CA PHE A 260 3.53 -4.52 19.62
C PHE A 260 4.65 -3.75 20.32
N ASP A 261 5.38 -4.40 21.23
CA ASP A 261 6.47 -3.79 21.97
C ASP A 261 7.63 -3.43 21.04
N LEU A 262 7.83 -2.14 20.84
CA LEU A 262 8.89 -1.59 20.00
C LEU A 262 10.30 -1.95 20.51
N ALA A 263 10.47 -2.13 21.83
CA ALA A 263 11.75 -2.54 22.39
C ALA A 263 12.12 -3.99 21.96
N ALA A 264 11.10 -4.84 21.76
CA ALA A 264 11.30 -6.21 21.27
C ALA A 264 11.53 -6.27 19.74
N ILE A 265 11.03 -5.28 18.99
CA ILE A 265 11.16 -5.24 17.53
C ILE A 265 12.58 -4.82 17.11
N GLY A 266 13.30 -4.06 17.84
CA GLY A 266 14.65 -3.63 17.50
C GLY A 266 14.72 -2.81 16.18
N THR A 267 15.15 -1.58 16.28
CA THR A 267 15.38 -0.70 15.11
C THR A 267 16.87 -0.39 14.96
N VAL A 268 17.30 -0.10 13.74
CA VAL A 268 18.68 0.30 13.42
C VAL A 268 18.70 1.43 12.40
N GLY A 269 19.62 2.35 12.54
CA GLY A 269 19.75 3.54 11.69
C GLY A 269 19.30 4.79 12.43
N GLU A 270 18.32 5.49 11.90
CA GLU A 270 17.78 6.70 12.52
C GLU A 270 16.99 6.37 13.80
N GLU A 271 16.98 7.30 14.74
CA GLU A 271 16.22 7.17 15.98
C GLU A 271 14.71 7.27 15.73
N LEU A 272 13.96 6.22 16.08
CA LEU A 272 12.52 6.11 15.83
C LEU A 272 11.73 7.29 16.40
N GLU A 273 12.05 7.73 17.60
CA GLU A 273 11.36 8.84 18.27
C GLU A 273 11.47 10.15 17.48
N SER A 274 12.62 10.38 16.82
CA SER A 274 12.84 11.59 16.02
C SER A 274 12.07 11.57 14.69
N LEU A 275 11.58 10.41 14.28
CA LEU A 275 10.86 10.22 13.01
C LEU A 275 9.34 10.29 13.14
N LYS A 276 8.82 10.23 14.38
CA LYS A 276 7.37 10.24 14.62
C LYS A 276 6.71 11.52 14.14
N GLU A 277 5.58 11.33 13.52
CA GLU A 277 4.67 12.40 13.11
C GLU A 277 3.29 12.12 13.71
N GLN A 278 2.38 13.06 13.57
CA GLN A 278 0.98 12.88 13.94
C GLN A 278 0.13 13.19 12.71
N LEU A 279 -0.08 12.17 11.86
CA LEU A 279 -0.88 12.30 10.66
C LEU A 279 -2.33 11.91 10.94
N GLU A 280 -3.24 12.68 10.37
CA GLU A 280 -4.66 12.37 10.44
C GLU A 280 -4.99 11.21 9.48
N TRP A 281 -5.82 10.29 9.91
CA TRP A 281 -6.33 9.21 9.07
C TRP A 281 -7.85 9.30 8.84
N ARG A 282 -8.57 10.01 9.73
CA ARG A 282 -10.00 10.19 9.65
C ARG A 282 -10.34 11.14 8.51
N PHE A 283 -11.36 10.78 7.78
CA PHE A 283 -11.94 11.60 6.73
C PHE A 283 -13.40 11.79 7.01
N GLU A 284 -13.79 13.05 7.18
CA GLU A 284 -15.17 13.46 7.48
C GLU A 284 -15.77 14.10 6.21
N PRO A 285 -16.50 13.33 5.37
CA PRO A 285 -16.99 13.81 4.08
C PRO A 285 -17.85 15.06 4.22
N ASP A 286 -18.68 15.15 5.24
CA ASP A 286 -19.57 16.27 5.47
C ASP A 286 -18.80 17.55 5.77
N GLN A 287 -17.72 17.48 6.54
CA GLN A 287 -16.91 18.64 6.89
C GLN A 287 -15.95 19.02 5.79
N GLU A 288 -15.31 18.05 5.15
CA GLU A 288 -14.21 18.28 4.24
C GLU A 288 -14.64 18.53 2.80
N LEU A 289 -15.78 17.97 2.38
CA LEU A 289 -16.29 18.10 1.01
C LEU A 289 -17.49 19.01 0.91
N LEU A 290 -18.41 18.96 1.88
CA LEU A 290 -19.60 19.81 1.89
C LEU A 290 -19.38 21.09 2.69
N GLY A 291 -18.55 21.06 3.76
CA GLY A 291 -18.29 22.23 4.60
C GLY A 291 -17.84 23.49 3.85
N PRO A 292 -17.01 23.40 2.79
CA PRO A 292 -16.66 24.55 1.96
C PRO A 292 -17.79 25.05 1.04
N THR A 293 -18.87 24.29 0.92
CA THR A 293 -20.05 24.63 0.12
C THR A 293 -21.18 25.12 1.02
N LYS A 294 -22.18 25.79 0.46
CA LYS A 294 -23.41 26.13 1.17
C LYS A 294 -24.51 25.07 0.99
N ILE A 295 -24.12 23.87 0.60
CA ILE A 295 -25.04 22.75 0.43
C ILE A 295 -25.53 22.30 1.80
N THR A 296 -26.85 22.22 1.97
CA THR A 296 -27.51 21.72 3.17
C THR A 296 -28.41 20.52 2.84
N GLY A 297 -28.85 19.78 3.85
CA GLY A 297 -29.76 18.65 3.69
C GLY A 297 -29.09 17.36 3.15
N LEU A 298 -27.77 17.30 3.08
CA LEU A 298 -27.04 16.10 2.74
C LEU A 298 -26.21 15.64 3.94
N SER A 299 -26.28 14.34 4.25
CA SER A 299 -25.34 13.67 5.14
C SER A 299 -24.67 12.52 4.42
N ALA A 300 -23.37 12.36 4.60
CA ALA A 300 -22.62 11.26 4.02
C ALA A 300 -22.32 10.21 5.11
N PRO A 301 -22.55 8.91 4.83
CA PRO A 301 -22.19 7.87 5.78
C PRO A 301 -20.68 7.84 6.00
N HIS A 302 -20.28 7.65 7.25
CA HIS A 302 -18.88 7.63 7.65
C HIS A 302 -18.11 6.51 6.93
N PRO A 303 -16.97 6.81 6.27
CA PRO A 303 -16.12 5.77 5.69
C PRO A 303 -15.63 4.80 6.77
N GLY A 304 -15.69 3.50 6.47
CA GLY A 304 -15.29 2.44 7.41
C GLY A 304 -16.45 1.81 8.18
N GLN A 305 -17.56 2.50 8.38
CA GLN A 305 -18.74 1.90 9.02
C GLN A 305 -19.69 1.24 8.01
N THR A 306 -19.98 1.93 6.91
CA THR A 306 -20.96 1.50 5.92
C THR A 306 -20.43 1.55 4.49
N LEU A 307 -19.41 2.37 4.23
CA LEU A 307 -18.78 2.52 2.91
C LEU A 307 -17.38 1.93 2.91
N CYS A 308 -17.09 1.13 1.90
CA CYS A 308 -15.70 0.78 1.60
C CYS A 308 -14.95 1.97 0.96
N SER A 309 -13.61 1.91 0.96
CA SER A 309 -12.77 2.98 0.42
C SER A 309 -13.07 3.33 -1.04
N ALA A 310 -13.47 2.36 -1.87
CA ALA A 310 -13.84 2.63 -3.27
C ALA A 310 -15.16 3.41 -3.36
N CYS A 311 -16.19 3.01 -2.59
CA CYS A 311 -17.47 3.71 -2.54
C CYS A 311 -17.31 5.10 -1.90
N GLY A 312 -16.47 5.21 -0.86
CA GLY A 312 -16.16 6.50 -0.23
C GLY A 312 -15.49 7.48 -1.18
N ALA A 313 -14.51 7.03 -1.95
CA ALA A 313 -13.86 7.87 -2.97
C ALA A 313 -14.82 8.29 -4.09
N THR A 314 -15.72 7.39 -4.53
CA THR A 314 -16.74 7.72 -5.53
C THR A 314 -17.74 8.75 -5.00
N LEU A 315 -18.19 8.57 -3.76
CA LEU A 315 -19.07 9.53 -3.09
C LEU A 315 -18.39 10.88 -2.94
N ALA A 316 -17.14 10.89 -2.49
CA ALA A 316 -16.35 12.11 -2.34
C ALA A 316 -16.23 12.89 -3.67
N LEU A 317 -15.97 12.17 -4.78
CA LEU A 317 -15.92 12.77 -6.10
C LEU A 317 -17.28 13.35 -6.50
N ALA A 318 -18.37 12.60 -6.30
CA ALA A 318 -19.72 13.04 -6.61
C ALA A 318 -20.10 14.30 -5.82
N LEU A 319 -19.82 14.33 -4.52
CA LEU A 319 -20.09 15.49 -3.66
C LEU A 319 -19.24 16.71 -4.07
N SER A 320 -17.98 16.50 -4.43
CA SER A 320 -17.11 17.58 -4.92
C SER A 320 -17.61 18.19 -6.25
N MET A 321 -18.12 17.34 -7.14
CA MET A 321 -18.74 17.82 -8.40
C MET A 321 -20.05 18.57 -8.12
N LEU A 322 -20.91 18.01 -7.26
CA LEU A 322 -22.17 18.63 -6.87
C LEU A 322 -21.95 20.01 -6.24
N GLY A 323 -20.95 20.12 -5.36
CA GLY A 323 -20.60 21.38 -4.70
C GLY A 323 -20.07 22.45 -5.66
N LYS A 324 -19.42 22.05 -6.76
CA LYS A 324 -18.96 22.97 -7.80
C LYS A 324 -20.12 23.48 -8.66
N ASP A 325 -21.04 22.59 -9.02
CA ASP A 325 -22.12 22.89 -9.94
C ASP A 325 -23.32 23.55 -9.24
N ASN A 326 -23.49 23.33 -7.93
CA ASN A 326 -24.64 23.76 -7.13
C ASN A 326 -24.21 24.28 -5.75
N PRO A 327 -23.44 25.36 -5.65
CA PRO A 327 -22.78 25.77 -4.40
C PRO A 327 -23.73 26.26 -3.28
N GLU A 328 -25.00 26.46 -3.56
CA GLU A 328 -25.99 27.05 -2.63
C GLU A 328 -27.28 26.22 -2.56
N THR A 329 -27.24 24.92 -2.91
CA THR A 329 -28.47 24.12 -2.99
C THR A 329 -28.81 23.50 -1.61
N ASP A 330 -30.05 23.65 -1.20
CA ASP A 330 -30.64 22.92 -0.07
C ASP A 330 -31.39 21.69 -0.61
N PHE A 331 -31.00 20.51 -0.17
CA PHE A 331 -31.62 19.25 -0.56
C PHE A 331 -32.74 18.81 0.37
N GLY A 332 -33.07 19.63 1.39
CA GLY A 332 -34.23 19.44 2.25
C GLY A 332 -34.17 18.11 2.97
N GLY A 333 -33.30 17.96 3.94
CA GLY A 333 -33.18 16.76 4.78
C GLY A 333 -34.20 16.71 5.92
#